data_be3365b1e1aab64efe5533581b1c597a
#
_entry.id   be3365b1e1aab64efe5533581b1c597a
#
_cell.length_a   1.000
_cell.length_b   1.000
_cell.length_c   1.000
_cell.angle_alpha   90.00
_cell.angle_beta   90.00
_cell.angle_gamma   90.00
#
_symmetry.space_group_name_H-M   'P 1'
#
loop_
_entity.id
_entity.type
_entity.pdbx_description
1 polymer ?
#
loop_
_entity_poly.entity_id
_entity_poly.type
_entity_poly.pdbx_seq_one_letter_code
_entity_poly.pdbx_strand_id
1 'polypeptide(L)'
;MATKYSTVSFLSDYGTRDEFVGVVKSVIYEIAPQCRVVDLTHDIEPFDVRAGSLSLARCVSYVASGVVLAVVDPGVGSSRRAVAVEVADGKGVFVGPDNGLLAMAIALAGGAGRAVCLTNTDYHLSSPGETFAGRDIFAPVAAHLCNGVDLSELGELIDPALLLPGVVPLPREEGGALHGEVTWVDRFGNCQLNVGPDEVAHFGEVLRVEIGSVLSGASVDRERVVRSLKVVRSYDAIGSGLGLVVDSYGMLSLCVDRGSAARELDLGQGDLVILSRLEESDQNSTITTSVRIAPKR
;
A
#
# COMPACT_ATOMS: atom_id res chain seq x y z
N MET A 1 -11.47 22.09 25.54
CA MET A 1 -12.18 20.91 25.04
C MET A 1 -11.38 19.67 25.41
N ALA A 2 -12.03 18.55 25.70
CA ALA A 2 -11.30 17.31 25.99
C ALA A 2 -10.71 16.75 24.68
N THR A 3 -9.41 16.43 24.68
CA THR A 3 -8.75 15.79 23.54
C THR A 3 -9.32 14.39 23.35
N LYS A 4 -9.95 14.13 22.21
CA LYS A 4 -10.51 12.80 21.88
C LYS A 4 -9.43 11.88 21.31
N TYR A 5 -8.62 12.40 20.40
CA TYR A 5 -7.50 11.69 19.80
C TYR A 5 -6.19 12.48 19.98
N SER A 6 -5.10 11.78 20.24
CA SER A 6 -3.80 12.41 20.51
C SER A 6 -2.78 12.21 19.38
N THR A 7 -3.18 11.47 18.34
CA THR A 7 -2.27 11.10 17.26
C THR A 7 -2.97 11.22 15.90
N VAL A 8 -2.23 11.74 14.91
CA VAL A 8 -2.57 11.74 13.50
C VAL A 8 -1.50 10.92 12.78
N SER A 9 -1.86 9.77 12.23
CA SER A 9 -0.98 8.95 11.38
C SER A 9 -1.15 9.39 9.94
N PHE A 10 -0.08 9.89 9.30
CA PHE A 10 -0.17 10.55 8.00
C PHE A 10 0.54 9.75 6.89
N LEU A 11 -0.19 9.49 5.80
CA LEU A 11 0.28 8.86 4.57
C LEU A 11 -0.08 9.73 3.37
N SER A 12 0.84 9.89 2.41
CA SER A 12 0.55 10.60 1.15
C SER A 12 1.50 10.20 0.01
N ASP A 13 1.21 10.73 -1.18
CA ASP A 13 2.07 10.71 -2.36
C ASP A 13 2.82 12.04 -2.58
N TYR A 14 2.90 12.89 -1.56
CA TYR A 14 3.47 14.24 -1.65
C TYR A 14 4.99 14.26 -1.76
N GLY A 15 5.66 13.15 -1.42
CA GLY A 15 7.12 13.13 -1.28
C GLY A 15 7.59 14.02 -0.12
N THR A 16 8.90 14.22 -0.07
CA THR A 16 9.56 15.07 0.95
C THR A 16 10.40 16.19 0.34
N ARG A 17 10.35 16.38 -0.99
CA ARG A 17 11.12 17.41 -1.69
C ARG A 17 10.46 18.79 -1.61
N ASP A 18 9.14 18.81 -1.71
CA ASP A 18 8.34 20.03 -1.67
C ASP A 18 7.76 20.23 -0.26
N GLU A 19 7.19 21.40 -0.03
CA GLU A 19 6.67 21.82 1.28
C GLU A 19 5.36 21.16 1.69
N PHE A 20 4.70 20.40 0.84
CA PHE A 20 3.32 19.92 1.05
C PHE A 20 3.13 19.22 2.40
N VAL A 21 4.00 18.28 2.76
CA VAL A 21 3.92 17.55 4.05
C VAL A 21 4.11 18.51 5.22
N GLY A 22 5.08 19.41 5.13
CA GLY A 22 5.36 20.41 6.17
C GLY A 22 4.18 21.35 6.40
N VAL A 23 3.54 21.80 5.33
CA VAL A 23 2.36 22.68 5.37
C VAL A 23 1.16 21.96 6.00
N VAL A 24 0.86 20.74 5.58
CA VAL A 24 -0.21 19.91 6.19
C VAL A 24 0.00 19.76 7.70
N LYS A 25 1.22 19.43 8.12
CA LYS A 25 1.56 19.30 9.55
C LYS A 25 1.45 20.62 10.30
N SER A 26 1.85 21.73 9.69
CA SER A 26 1.72 23.07 10.28
C SER A 26 0.27 23.45 10.55
N VAL A 27 -0.64 23.14 9.61
CA VAL A 27 -2.09 23.33 9.80
C VAL A 27 -2.61 22.48 10.96
N ILE A 28 -2.20 21.22 11.05
CA ILE A 28 -2.61 20.36 12.17
C ILE A 28 -2.14 20.93 13.49
N TYR A 29 -0.88 21.37 13.60
CA TYR A 29 -0.32 21.90 14.84
C TYR A 29 -0.89 23.27 15.22
N GLU A 30 -1.30 24.10 14.27
CA GLU A 30 -1.97 25.36 14.56
C GLU A 30 -3.33 25.14 15.23
N ILE A 31 -4.11 24.15 14.77
CA ILE A 31 -5.45 23.86 15.25
C ILE A 31 -5.42 22.93 16.50
N ALA A 32 -4.53 21.95 16.50
CA ALA A 32 -4.41 20.93 17.55
C ALA A 32 -2.94 20.74 18.00
N PRO A 33 -2.33 21.71 18.68
CA PRO A 33 -0.91 21.71 19.04
C PRO A 33 -0.50 20.55 19.97
N GLN A 34 -1.46 19.93 20.66
CA GLN A 34 -1.26 18.78 21.54
C GLN A 34 -1.17 17.45 20.80
N CYS A 35 -1.55 17.40 19.51
CA CYS A 35 -1.48 16.17 18.71
C CYS A 35 -0.06 15.84 18.32
N ARG A 36 0.22 14.54 18.15
CA ARG A 36 1.44 14.05 17.53
C ARG A 36 1.13 13.60 16.09
N VAL A 37 1.86 14.11 15.14
CA VAL A 37 1.79 13.64 13.77
C VAL A 37 2.88 12.58 13.57
N VAL A 38 2.47 11.38 13.12
CA VAL A 38 3.36 10.26 12.80
C VAL A 38 3.31 10.05 11.29
N ASP A 39 4.41 10.27 10.62
CA ASP A 39 4.52 9.99 9.19
C ASP A 39 4.59 8.47 8.98
N LEU A 40 3.64 7.91 8.26
CA LEU A 40 3.67 6.50 7.84
C LEU A 40 4.58 6.37 6.61
N THR A 41 4.28 7.11 5.57
CA THR A 41 5.12 7.34 4.39
C THR A 41 4.55 8.49 3.57
N HIS A 42 5.42 9.18 2.83
CA HIS A 42 5.03 10.18 1.83
C HIS A 42 5.57 9.82 0.45
N ASP A 43 6.20 8.65 0.32
CA ASP A 43 6.84 8.17 -0.89
C ASP A 43 5.96 7.15 -1.65
N ILE A 44 4.64 7.30 -1.57
CA ILE A 44 3.73 6.63 -2.51
C ILE A 44 3.98 7.24 -3.90
N GLU A 45 4.08 6.38 -4.92
CA GLU A 45 4.19 6.89 -6.30
C GLU A 45 3.05 7.85 -6.63
N PRO A 46 3.32 9.00 -7.25
CA PRO A 46 2.31 10.00 -7.53
C PRO A 46 1.10 9.42 -8.23
N PHE A 47 -0.08 9.72 -7.68
CA PHE A 47 -1.40 9.30 -8.19
C PHE A 47 -1.71 7.80 -8.04
N ASP A 48 -0.83 6.97 -7.47
CA ASP A 48 -1.08 5.54 -7.28
C ASP A 48 -1.91 5.27 -6.02
N VAL A 49 -3.24 5.42 -6.17
CA VAL A 49 -4.22 5.13 -5.12
C VAL A 49 -4.11 3.68 -4.63
N ARG A 50 -3.81 2.75 -5.54
CA ARG A 50 -3.70 1.33 -5.20
C ARG A 50 -2.48 1.06 -4.31
N ALA A 51 -1.31 1.57 -4.67
CA ALA A 51 -0.11 1.48 -3.83
C ALA A 51 -0.34 2.10 -2.45
N GLY A 52 -0.99 3.28 -2.41
CA GLY A 52 -1.38 3.95 -1.18
C GLY A 52 -2.29 3.08 -0.31
N SER A 53 -3.33 2.48 -0.90
CA SER A 53 -4.28 1.60 -0.20
C SER A 53 -3.60 0.35 0.38
N LEU A 54 -2.74 -0.32 -0.38
CA LEU A 54 -1.97 -1.48 0.06
C LEU A 54 -0.98 -1.11 1.17
N SER A 55 -0.33 0.05 1.06
CA SER A 55 0.59 0.55 2.08
C SER A 55 -0.15 0.86 3.39
N LEU A 56 -1.31 1.51 3.29
CA LEU A 56 -2.15 1.82 4.45
C LEU A 56 -2.66 0.54 5.12
N ALA A 57 -3.06 -0.46 4.35
CA ALA A 57 -3.49 -1.76 4.85
C ALA A 57 -2.39 -2.48 5.65
N ARG A 58 -1.13 -2.43 5.18
CA ARG A 58 0.01 -2.99 5.93
C ARG A 58 0.25 -2.27 7.26
N CYS A 59 0.00 -0.96 7.32
CA CYS A 59 0.25 -0.15 8.52
C CYS A 59 -0.85 -0.25 9.57
N VAL A 60 -2.12 -0.49 9.17
CA VAL A 60 -3.30 -0.25 10.00
C VAL A 60 -3.29 -0.97 11.34
N SER A 61 -2.76 -2.18 11.40
CA SER A 61 -2.67 -2.96 12.66
C SER A 61 -1.65 -2.42 13.66
N TYR A 62 -0.78 -1.50 13.23
CA TYR A 62 0.32 -0.96 14.03
C TYR A 62 0.16 0.54 14.31
N VAL A 63 -0.80 1.22 13.67
CA VAL A 63 -1.02 2.64 13.95
C VAL A 63 -1.69 2.84 15.31
N ALA A 64 -1.31 3.91 15.99
CA ALA A 64 -1.94 4.28 17.25
C ALA A 64 -3.43 4.62 17.04
N SER A 65 -4.26 4.33 18.06
CA SER A 65 -5.64 4.82 18.07
C SER A 65 -5.66 6.33 17.88
N GLY A 66 -6.47 6.82 16.96
CA GLY A 66 -6.49 8.23 16.61
C GLY A 66 -7.03 8.49 15.21
N VAL A 67 -6.54 9.55 14.59
CA VAL A 67 -6.90 9.90 13.23
C VAL A 67 -5.86 9.33 12.26
N VAL A 68 -6.31 8.68 11.22
CA VAL A 68 -5.48 8.27 10.08
C VAL A 68 -5.79 9.21 8.92
N LEU A 69 -4.85 10.06 8.59
CA LEU A 69 -4.91 10.97 7.46
C LEU A 69 -4.19 10.35 6.27
N ALA A 70 -4.91 10.00 5.23
CA ALA A 70 -4.31 9.43 4.02
C ALA A 70 -4.75 10.21 2.78
N VAL A 71 -3.78 10.68 2.00
CA VAL A 71 -4.01 11.53 0.84
C VAL A 71 -3.16 11.04 -0.34
N VAL A 72 -3.80 10.31 -1.25
CA VAL A 72 -3.36 10.05 -2.62
C VAL A 72 -4.56 10.39 -3.49
N ASP A 73 -4.55 11.56 -4.12
CA ASP A 73 -5.76 12.21 -4.61
C ASP A 73 -5.63 12.75 -6.04
N PRO A 74 -5.61 11.86 -7.05
CA PRO A 74 -5.60 12.29 -8.46
C PRO A 74 -6.87 13.04 -8.86
N GLY A 75 -7.93 12.96 -8.04
CA GLY A 75 -9.20 13.64 -8.25
C GLY A 75 -9.36 14.96 -7.49
N VAL A 76 -8.29 15.56 -6.97
CA VAL A 76 -8.35 16.84 -6.25
C VAL A 76 -9.00 17.94 -7.10
N GLY A 77 -9.90 18.73 -6.51
CA GLY A 77 -10.66 19.77 -7.24
C GLY A 77 -11.79 19.25 -8.14
N SER A 78 -12.08 17.95 -8.14
CA SER A 78 -13.22 17.35 -8.86
C SER A 78 -14.42 17.13 -7.93
N SER A 79 -15.46 16.48 -8.45
CA SER A 79 -16.64 16.07 -7.68
C SER A 79 -16.42 14.85 -6.78
N ARG A 80 -15.18 14.32 -6.64
CA ARG A 80 -14.89 13.23 -5.70
C ARG A 80 -15.19 13.67 -4.27
N ARG A 81 -15.81 12.80 -3.47
CA ARG A 81 -16.13 13.10 -2.08
C ARG A 81 -14.85 13.17 -1.23
N ALA A 82 -14.78 14.15 -0.32
CA ALA A 82 -13.87 14.15 0.81
C ALA A 82 -14.61 13.52 1.98
N VAL A 83 -14.00 12.56 2.70
CA VAL A 83 -14.72 11.79 3.73
C VAL A 83 -13.93 11.66 5.02
N ALA A 84 -14.66 11.51 6.13
CA ALA A 84 -14.15 10.97 7.37
C ALA A 84 -14.99 9.74 7.76
N VAL A 85 -14.32 8.66 8.16
CA VAL A 85 -14.94 7.36 8.44
C VAL A 85 -14.49 6.87 9.81
N GLU A 86 -15.45 6.70 10.72
CA GLU A 86 -15.21 6.14 12.05
C GLU A 86 -15.11 4.61 11.96
N VAL A 87 -14.14 4.03 12.65
CA VAL A 87 -13.87 2.59 12.69
C VAL A 87 -13.71 2.11 14.13
N ALA A 88 -13.78 0.79 14.32
CA ALA A 88 -13.52 0.15 15.60
C ALA A 88 -14.29 0.79 16.79
N ASP A 89 -15.58 1.04 16.59
CA ASP A 89 -16.48 1.64 17.60
C ASP A 89 -15.96 2.99 18.15
N GLY A 90 -15.40 3.82 17.27
CA GLY A 90 -14.92 5.16 17.62
C GLY A 90 -13.50 5.23 18.17
N LYS A 91 -12.71 4.13 18.09
CA LYS A 91 -11.29 4.15 18.48
C LYS A 91 -10.41 4.86 17.47
N GLY A 92 -10.89 5.02 16.22
CA GLY A 92 -10.17 5.73 15.18
C GLY A 92 -11.08 6.33 14.12
N VAL A 93 -10.54 7.30 13.38
CA VAL A 93 -11.21 7.93 12.23
C VAL A 93 -10.24 7.99 11.06
N PHE A 94 -10.66 7.51 9.90
CA PHE A 94 -9.92 7.66 8.64
C PHE A 94 -10.41 8.91 7.91
N VAL A 95 -9.49 9.76 7.48
CA VAL A 95 -9.76 11.02 6.77
C VAL A 95 -9.01 11.01 5.44
N GLY A 96 -9.71 11.28 4.34
CA GLY A 96 -9.09 11.32 3.02
C GLY A 96 -10.11 11.37 1.88
N PRO A 97 -9.65 11.23 0.62
CA PRO A 97 -10.52 11.14 -0.54
C PRO A 97 -11.27 9.80 -0.58
N ASP A 98 -12.52 9.84 -0.98
CA ASP A 98 -13.31 8.66 -1.28
C ASP A 98 -13.03 8.19 -2.72
N ASN A 99 -11.93 7.48 -2.89
CA ASN A 99 -11.42 6.96 -4.16
C ASN A 99 -10.88 5.53 -4.06
N GLY A 100 -11.23 4.81 -2.97
CA GLY A 100 -10.75 3.46 -2.70
C GLY A 100 -9.48 3.40 -1.84
N LEU A 101 -8.79 4.53 -1.61
CA LEU A 101 -7.57 4.60 -0.80
C LEU A 101 -7.74 4.01 0.61
N LEU A 102 -8.84 4.34 1.27
CA LEU A 102 -9.11 3.99 2.67
C LEU A 102 -9.71 2.59 2.84
N ALA A 103 -10.28 2.02 1.78
CA ALA A 103 -11.21 0.89 1.86
C ALA A 103 -10.62 -0.35 2.54
N MET A 104 -9.42 -0.79 2.13
CA MET A 104 -8.78 -1.99 2.72
C MET A 104 -8.43 -1.77 4.19
N ALA A 105 -7.89 -0.61 4.53
CA ALA A 105 -7.51 -0.30 5.90
C ALA A 105 -8.74 -0.20 6.81
N ILE A 106 -9.85 0.39 6.34
CA ILE A 106 -11.13 0.43 7.06
C ILE A 106 -11.63 -0.99 7.33
N ALA A 107 -11.62 -1.87 6.34
CA ALA A 107 -12.05 -3.26 6.50
C ALA A 107 -11.19 -3.99 7.55
N LEU A 108 -9.87 -3.84 7.53
CA LEU A 108 -8.94 -4.44 8.49
C LEU A 108 -9.06 -3.81 9.90
N ALA A 109 -9.48 -2.55 9.99
CA ALA A 109 -9.73 -1.87 11.27
C ALA A 109 -11.07 -2.24 11.92
N GLY A 110 -11.80 -3.23 11.40
CA GLY A 110 -13.09 -3.70 11.93
C GLY A 110 -14.30 -3.16 11.20
N GLY A 111 -14.12 -2.56 10.04
CA GLY A 111 -15.20 -2.02 9.20
C GLY A 111 -15.57 -0.57 9.51
N ALA A 112 -16.37 0.02 8.64
CA ALA A 112 -16.88 1.38 8.80
C ALA A 112 -18.08 1.40 9.76
N GLY A 113 -18.01 2.23 10.78
CA GLY A 113 -19.14 2.54 11.67
C GLY A 113 -19.97 3.69 11.10
N ARG A 114 -19.56 4.95 11.36
CA ARG A 114 -20.18 6.14 10.79
C ARG A 114 -19.29 6.72 9.70
N ALA A 115 -19.90 7.29 8.66
CA ALA A 115 -19.18 8.01 7.62
C ALA A 115 -19.83 9.37 7.36
N VAL A 116 -19.02 10.37 7.05
CA VAL A 116 -19.45 11.73 6.74
C VAL A 116 -18.76 12.23 5.47
N CYS A 117 -19.51 12.87 4.59
CA CYS A 117 -18.96 13.70 3.53
C CYS A 117 -18.60 15.07 4.13
N LEU A 118 -17.36 15.50 3.95
CA LEU A 118 -16.81 16.71 4.56
C LEU A 118 -17.32 17.94 3.81
N THR A 119 -18.54 18.36 4.10
CA THR A 119 -19.24 19.46 3.42
C THR A 119 -19.36 20.72 4.28
N ASN A 120 -19.06 20.63 5.58
CA ASN A 120 -19.11 21.79 6.45
C ASN A 120 -17.83 22.62 6.36
N THR A 121 -17.89 23.74 5.64
CA THR A 121 -16.78 24.63 5.37
C THR A 121 -16.27 25.39 6.62
N ASP A 122 -17.00 25.40 7.72
CA ASP A 122 -16.52 26.00 8.98
C ASP A 122 -15.30 25.26 9.56
N TYR A 123 -15.09 24.02 9.15
CA TYR A 123 -13.93 23.19 9.51
C TYR A 123 -12.87 23.11 8.41
N HIS A 124 -12.94 23.97 7.38
CA HIS A 124 -11.99 24.04 6.29
C HIS A 124 -11.20 25.35 6.33
N LEU A 125 -10.05 25.37 5.67
CA LEU A 125 -9.34 26.60 5.42
C LEU A 125 -9.87 27.27 4.15
N SER A 126 -9.99 28.60 4.19
CA SER A 126 -10.24 29.38 2.96
C SER A 126 -9.01 29.33 2.05
N SER A 127 -9.20 29.05 0.79
CA SER A 127 -8.13 28.87 -0.18
C SER A 127 -8.45 29.55 -1.50
N PRO A 128 -7.46 30.12 -2.20
CA PRO A 128 -7.65 30.73 -3.52
C PRO A 128 -7.86 29.72 -4.65
N GLY A 129 -7.63 28.43 -4.41
CA GLY A 129 -7.78 27.37 -5.40
C GLY A 129 -7.99 26.01 -4.74
N GLU A 130 -8.61 25.08 -5.45
CA GLU A 130 -9.09 23.77 -4.92
C GLU A 130 -8.09 22.63 -5.14
N THR A 131 -6.81 22.92 -5.35
CA THR A 131 -5.80 21.93 -5.74
C THR A 131 -4.99 21.35 -4.59
N PHE A 132 -5.25 21.76 -3.33
CA PHE A 132 -4.54 21.26 -2.16
C PHE A 132 -5.48 20.88 -1.02
N ALA A 133 -6.39 19.92 -1.29
CA ALA A 133 -7.35 19.43 -0.30
C ALA A 133 -6.68 18.88 0.97
N GLY A 134 -5.45 18.37 0.86
CA GLY A 134 -4.63 17.95 2.00
C GLY A 134 -4.47 19.04 3.04
N ARG A 135 -4.18 20.27 2.60
CA ARG A 135 -4.04 21.46 3.43
C ARG A 135 -5.39 22.04 3.84
N ASP A 136 -6.32 22.16 2.87
CA ASP A 136 -7.50 23.02 3.01
C ASP A 136 -8.68 22.30 3.65
N ILE A 137 -8.76 20.96 3.49
CA ILE A 137 -9.88 20.14 3.97
C ILE A 137 -9.39 19.10 4.96
N PHE A 138 -8.46 18.21 4.56
CA PHE A 138 -8.16 17.02 5.33
C PHE A 138 -7.35 17.31 6.60
N ALA A 139 -6.37 18.21 6.54
CA ALA A 139 -5.58 18.58 7.71
C ALA A 139 -6.41 19.28 8.82
N PRO A 140 -7.20 20.32 8.49
CA PRO A 140 -8.03 20.97 9.53
C PRO A 140 -9.07 20.02 10.10
N VAL A 141 -9.73 19.20 9.27
CA VAL A 141 -10.68 18.17 9.75
C VAL A 141 -10.00 17.18 10.71
N ALA A 142 -8.83 16.66 10.36
CA ALA A 142 -8.08 15.75 11.25
C ALA A 142 -7.75 16.41 12.59
N ALA A 143 -7.36 17.68 12.59
CA ALA A 143 -7.07 18.44 13.80
C ALA A 143 -8.31 18.71 14.64
N HIS A 144 -9.44 19.07 14.04
CA HIS A 144 -10.71 19.26 14.74
C HIS A 144 -11.24 17.99 15.39
N LEU A 145 -11.10 16.83 14.72
CA LEU A 145 -11.38 15.53 15.31
C LEU A 145 -10.52 15.25 16.55
N CYS A 146 -9.23 15.60 16.50
CA CYS A 146 -8.35 15.51 17.67
C CYS A 146 -8.82 16.40 18.83
N ASN A 147 -9.36 17.58 18.54
CA ASN A 147 -9.95 18.49 19.52
C ASN A 147 -11.33 18.06 20.04
N GLY A 148 -11.87 16.92 19.58
CA GLY A 148 -13.11 16.33 20.05
C GLY A 148 -14.37 16.81 19.34
N VAL A 149 -14.24 17.43 18.18
CA VAL A 149 -15.40 17.72 17.30
C VAL A 149 -16.02 16.38 16.89
N ASP A 150 -17.35 16.28 16.99
CA ASP A 150 -18.06 15.06 16.58
C ASP A 150 -18.08 14.92 15.06
N LEU A 151 -18.02 13.68 14.61
CA LEU A 151 -18.03 13.37 13.19
C LEU A 151 -19.21 14.02 12.43
N SER A 152 -20.39 14.06 13.05
CA SER A 152 -21.61 14.63 12.46
C SER A 152 -21.57 16.14 12.25
N GLU A 153 -20.66 16.85 12.91
CA GLU A 153 -20.51 18.30 12.73
C GLU A 153 -19.72 18.64 11.47
N LEU A 154 -18.94 17.69 10.92
CA LEU A 154 -18.02 17.91 9.81
C LEU A 154 -18.73 17.96 8.44
N GLY A 155 -20.01 17.60 8.39
CA GLY A 155 -20.80 17.65 7.17
C GLY A 155 -21.95 16.67 7.13
N GLU A 156 -22.28 16.19 5.94
CA GLU A 156 -23.42 15.30 5.69
C GLU A 156 -23.07 13.85 5.98
N LEU A 157 -23.84 13.20 6.88
CA LEU A 157 -23.73 11.77 7.15
C LEU A 157 -24.11 10.97 5.90
N ILE A 158 -23.31 9.99 5.57
CA ILE A 158 -23.52 9.09 4.43
C ILE A 158 -23.55 7.63 4.91
N ASP A 159 -24.27 6.79 4.17
CA ASP A 159 -24.22 5.34 4.39
C ASP A 159 -22.80 4.82 4.08
N PRO A 160 -22.11 4.18 5.02
CA PRO A 160 -20.78 3.60 4.78
C PRO A 160 -20.73 2.61 3.61
N ALA A 161 -21.83 1.95 3.29
CA ALA A 161 -21.93 1.05 2.14
C ALA A 161 -21.78 1.75 0.77
N LEU A 162 -21.91 3.09 0.75
CA LEU A 162 -21.75 3.91 -0.44
C LEU A 162 -20.31 4.43 -0.63
N LEU A 163 -19.37 4.09 0.26
CA LEU A 163 -17.95 4.40 0.07
C LEU A 163 -17.39 3.61 -1.11
N LEU A 164 -16.48 4.22 -1.87
CA LEU A 164 -15.86 3.55 -3.00
C LEU A 164 -14.98 2.40 -2.53
N PRO A 165 -15.15 1.20 -3.11
CA PRO A 165 -14.36 0.04 -2.76
C PRO A 165 -12.90 0.18 -3.21
N GLY A 166 -11.99 -0.48 -2.50
CA GLY A 166 -10.61 -0.66 -2.94
C GLY A 166 -10.47 -1.82 -3.93
N VAL A 167 -9.38 -1.81 -4.66
CA VAL A 167 -9.00 -2.94 -5.53
C VAL A 167 -8.06 -3.86 -4.76
N VAL A 168 -8.54 -5.06 -4.43
CA VAL A 168 -7.74 -6.10 -3.76
C VAL A 168 -7.25 -7.07 -4.83
N PRO A 169 -5.92 -7.18 -5.03
CA PRO A 169 -5.38 -8.18 -5.93
C PRO A 169 -5.49 -9.57 -5.29
N LEU A 170 -6.23 -10.46 -5.90
CA LEU A 170 -6.32 -11.86 -5.46
C LEU A 170 -5.49 -12.75 -6.39
N PRO A 171 -4.73 -13.71 -5.85
CA PRO A 171 -4.05 -14.69 -6.67
C PRO A 171 -5.08 -15.62 -7.32
N ARG A 172 -4.70 -16.23 -8.45
CA ARG A 172 -5.57 -17.11 -9.21
C ARG A 172 -4.86 -18.43 -9.50
N GLU A 173 -5.48 -19.55 -9.14
CA GLU A 173 -4.98 -20.87 -9.54
C GLU A 173 -5.52 -21.22 -10.92
N GLU A 174 -4.63 -21.56 -11.86
CA GLU A 174 -4.95 -21.95 -13.22
C GLU A 174 -3.92 -22.95 -13.74
N GLY A 175 -4.39 -24.05 -14.33
CA GLY A 175 -3.51 -25.07 -14.93
C GLY A 175 -2.52 -25.72 -13.95
N GLY A 176 -2.84 -25.78 -12.65
CA GLY A 176 -1.95 -26.31 -11.61
C GLY A 176 -0.83 -25.35 -11.20
N ALA A 177 -0.93 -24.08 -11.58
CA ALA A 177 -0.02 -23.01 -11.19
C ALA A 177 -0.79 -21.88 -10.52
N LEU A 178 -0.14 -21.15 -9.61
CA LEU A 178 -0.67 -20.00 -8.92
C LEU A 178 -0.16 -18.71 -9.57
N HIS A 179 -1.07 -17.92 -10.11
CA HIS A 179 -0.82 -16.63 -10.74
C HIS A 179 -0.99 -15.53 -9.69
N GLY A 180 0.10 -14.94 -9.27
CA GLY A 180 0.16 -13.80 -8.38
C GLY A 180 0.74 -12.58 -9.08
N GLU A 181 0.81 -11.49 -8.33
CA GLU A 181 1.45 -10.26 -8.77
C GLU A 181 2.28 -9.63 -7.66
N VAL A 182 3.26 -8.82 -8.02
CA VAL A 182 4.04 -8.00 -7.09
C VAL A 182 3.18 -6.84 -6.60
N THR A 183 2.86 -6.86 -5.30
CA THR A 183 2.05 -5.81 -4.67
C THR A 183 2.89 -4.66 -4.14
N TRP A 184 4.16 -4.91 -3.88
CA TRP A 184 5.08 -3.94 -3.33
C TRP A 184 6.53 -4.39 -3.53
N VAL A 185 7.39 -3.44 -3.87
CA VAL A 185 8.84 -3.61 -3.84
C VAL A 185 9.38 -2.74 -2.70
N ASP A 186 10.00 -3.37 -1.71
CA ASP A 186 10.56 -2.64 -0.59
C ASP A 186 11.89 -1.93 -0.96
N ARG A 187 12.40 -1.09 -0.05
CA ARG A 187 13.66 -0.36 -0.25
C ARG A 187 14.88 -1.28 -0.50
N PHE A 188 14.82 -2.51 -0.05
CA PHE A 188 15.89 -3.50 -0.23
C PHE A 188 15.76 -4.26 -1.55
N GLY A 189 14.62 -4.12 -2.23
CA GLY A 189 14.31 -4.79 -3.48
C GLY A 189 13.70 -6.18 -3.29
N ASN A 190 13.11 -6.45 -2.12
CA ASN A 190 12.25 -7.60 -1.92
C ASN A 190 10.90 -7.33 -2.59
N CYS A 191 10.37 -8.33 -3.32
CA CYS A 191 9.13 -8.19 -4.06
C CYS A 191 8.02 -8.96 -3.32
N GLN A 192 7.17 -8.25 -2.56
CA GLN A 192 6.00 -8.83 -1.92
C GLN A 192 4.96 -9.22 -2.96
N LEU A 193 4.44 -10.42 -2.83
CA LEU A 193 3.36 -10.94 -3.68
C LEU A 193 2.01 -10.82 -2.98
N ASN A 194 0.92 -10.89 -3.76
CA ASN A 194 -0.44 -11.08 -3.22
C ASN A 194 -0.72 -12.55 -2.84
N VAL A 195 0.30 -13.31 -2.47
CA VAL A 195 0.25 -14.74 -2.20
C VAL A 195 0.65 -14.99 -0.77
N GLY A 196 -0.17 -15.72 -0.02
CA GLY A 196 0.13 -16.20 1.33
C GLY A 196 0.86 -17.56 1.32
N PRO A 197 1.49 -17.95 2.45
CA PRO A 197 2.25 -19.19 2.55
C PRO A 197 1.39 -20.44 2.36
N ASP A 198 0.12 -20.41 2.79
CA ASP A 198 -0.79 -21.57 2.69
C ASP A 198 -1.17 -21.88 1.24
N GLU A 199 -1.20 -20.85 0.37
CA GLU A 199 -1.56 -21.00 -1.03
C GLU A 199 -0.51 -21.76 -1.85
N VAL A 200 0.75 -21.79 -1.40
CA VAL A 200 1.84 -22.51 -2.08
C VAL A 200 2.26 -23.80 -1.37
N ALA A 201 1.72 -24.08 -0.19
CA ALA A 201 2.15 -25.23 0.64
C ALA A 201 2.06 -26.58 -0.09
N HIS A 202 1.08 -26.74 -0.97
CA HIS A 202 0.87 -27.97 -1.75
C HIS A 202 1.85 -28.15 -2.91
N PHE A 203 2.63 -27.14 -3.27
CA PHE A 203 3.67 -27.23 -4.31
C PHE A 203 4.98 -27.84 -3.77
N GLY A 204 5.21 -27.85 -2.45
CA GLY A 204 6.40 -28.39 -1.79
C GLY A 204 7.39 -27.31 -1.36
N GLU A 205 8.60 -27.72 -0.92
CA GLU A 205 9.62 -26.82 -0.38
C GLU A 205 10.39 -26.05 -1.48
N VAL A 206 10.45 -26.61 -2.67
CA VAL A 206 11.11 -26.02 -3.84
C VAL A 206 10.07 -25.82 -4.93
N LEU A 207 9.94 -24.56 -5.35
CA LEU A 207 8.97 -24.16 -6.36
C LEU A 207 9.69 -23.70 -7.64
N ARG A 208 8.96 -23.76 -8.72
CA ARG A 208 9.29 -23.08 -9.98
C ARG A 208 8.61 -21.72 -9.97
N VAL A 209 9.37 -20.67 -10.26
CA VAL A 209 8.85 -19.32 -10.51
C VAL A 209 9.07 -18.96 -11.97
N GLU A 210 8.05 -18.39 -12.56
CA GLU A 210 8.07 -17.85 -13.92
C GLU A 210 7.66 -16.39 -13.91
N ILE A 211 8.40 -15.55 -14.62
CA ILE A 211 8.27 -14.10 -14.67
C ILE A 211 8.35 -13.69 -16.15
N GLY A 212 7.61 -12.67 -16.52
CA GLY A 212 7.79 -12.01 -17.83
C GLY A 212 7.02 -12.62 -18.99
N SER A 213 5.93 -13.39 -18.77
CA SER A 213 5.03 -13.78 -19.85
C SER A 213 3.77 -12.91 -19.94
N VAL A 214 3.44 -12.52 -21.11
CA VAL A 214 2.24 -12.20 -21.91
C VAL A 214 0.93 -11.77 -21.22
N LEU A 215 0.88 -11.33 -19.98
CA LEU A 215 -0.42 -10.94 -19.37
C LEU A 215 -0.61 -9.44 -19.13
N SER A 216 0.37 -8.59 -19.31
CA SER A 216 0.15 -7.16 -19.42
C SER A 216 -0.04 -6.79 -20.89
N GLY A 217 -1.20 -6.24 -21.25
CA GLY A 217 -1.47 -5.75 -22.62
C GLY A 217 -0.58 -4.57 -23.08
N ALA A 218 0.54 -4.35 -22.44
CA ALA A 218 1.64 -3.52 -22.88
C ALA A 218 2.66 -4.41 -23.59
N SER A 219 2.92 -4.12 -24.85
CA SER A 219 3.86 -4.78 -25.74
C SER A 219 5.32 -4.56 -25.35
N VAL A 220 5.71 -5.01 -24.17
CA VAL A 220 7.11 -5.16 -23.80
C VAL A 220 7.41 -6.65 -23.87
N ASP A 221 8.18 -7.03 -24.87
CA ASP A 221 8.70 -8.38 -25.11
C ASP A 221 9.77 -8.66 -24.02
N ARG A 222 9.32 -8.87 -22.76
CA ARG A 222 10.20 -9.26 -21.66
C ARG A 222 10.54 -10.74 -21.85
N GLU A 223 11.82 -11.04 -21.88
CA GLU A 223 12.30 -12.41 -21.92
C GLU A 223 11.74 -13.19 -20.73
N ARG A 224 11.12 -14.33 -21.00
CA ARG A 224 10.59 -15.24 -19.98
C ARG A 224 11.71 -15.74 -19.09
N VAL A 225 11.67 -15.42 -17.83
CA VAL A 225 12.63 -15.87 -16.82
C VAL A 225 12.00 -17.00 -16.01
N VAL A 226 12.65 -18.16 -16.00
CA VAL A 226 12.26 -19.30 -15.17
C VAL A 226 13.37 -19.59 -14.18
N ARG A 227 13.02 -19.73 -12.88
CA ARG A 227 13.95 -20.07 -11.81
C ARG A 227 13.32 -21.08 -10.86
N SER A 228 14.17 -21.84 -10.16
CA SER A 228 13.79 -22.58 -8.97
C SER A 228 14.08 -21.72 -7.73
N LEU A 229 13.23 -21.80 -6.73
CA LEU A 229 13.40 -21.10 -5.46
C LEU A 229 12.94 -21.97 -4.30
N LYS A 230 13.47 -21.67 -3.10
CA LYS A 230 13.06 -22.34 -1.86
C LYS A 230 12.15 -21.44 -1.05
N VAL A 231 11.14 -22.02 -0.43
CA VAL A 231 10.39 -21.35 0.63
C VAL A 231 11.22 -21.45 1.91
N VAL A 232 11.63 -20.31 2.45
CA VAL A 232 12.52 -20.22 3.60
C VAL A 232 11.97 -19.27 4.66
N ARG A 233 12.45 -19.39 5.90
CA ARG A 233 11.97 -18.60 7.03
C ARG A 233 12.73 -17.29 7.26
N SER A 234 13.89 -17.13 6.63
CA SER A 234 14.76 -15.96 6.83
C SER A 234 15.62 -15.72 5.59
N TYR A 235 16.12 -14.49 5.45
CA TYR A 235 16.93 -14.08 4.29
C TYR A 235 18.25 -14.84 4.21
N ASP A 236 18.91 -15.14 5.34
CA ASP A 236 20.17 -15.88 5.40
C ASP A 236 19.99 -17.36 4.99
N ALA A 237 18.79 -17.92 5.19
CA ALA A 237 18.48 -19.29 4.77
C ALA A 237 18.33 -19.44 3.22
N ILE A 238 18.25 -18.33 2.48
CA ILE A 238 18.24 -18.34 1.01
C ILE A 238 19.58 -18.91 0.49
N GLY A 239 20.69 -18.52 1.10
CA GLY A 239 22.03 -18.86 0.63
C GLY A 239 22.33 -18.13 -0.70
N SER A 240 22.64 -18.88 -1.74
CA SER A 240 22.85 -18.33 -3.08
C SER A 240 21.59 -18.44 -3.93
N GLY A 241 21.21 -17.37 -4.61
CA GLY A 241 20.08 -17.34 -5.54
C GLY A 241 18.81 -16.68 -4.99
N LEU A 242 17.66 -17.16 -5.45
CA LEU A 242 16.35 -16.61 -5.16
C LEU A 242 15.64 -17.44 -4.08
N GLY A 243 15.01 -16.78 -3.14
CA GLY A 243 14.16 -17.38 -2.11
C GLY A 243 12.78 -16.76 -2.05
N LEU A 244 11.86 -17.50 -1.48
CA LEU A 244 10.52 -17.04 -1.13
C LEU A 244 10.42 -17.00 0.39
N VAL A 245 10.32 -15.80 0.95
CA VAL A 245 10.32 -15.57 2.40
C VAL A 245 8.93 -15.13 2.83
N VAL A 246 8.42 -15.64 3.94
CA VAL A 246 7.24 -15.07 4.59
C VAL A 246 7.69 -13.78 5.26
N ASP A 247 7.20 -12.66 4.77
CA ASP A 247 7.58 -11.34 5.25
C ASP A 247 6.89 -10.95 6.57
N SER A 248 7.19 -9.76 7.09
CA SER A 248 6.65 -9.26 8.36
C SER A 248 5.14 -8.96 8.33
N TYR A 249 4.52 -9.03 7.18
CA TYR A 249 3.07 -8.85 6.99
C TYR A 249 2.35 -10.17 6.70
N GLY A 250 3.07 -11.29 6.73
CA GLY A 250 2.51 -12.63 6.52
C GLY A 250 2.31 -13.02 5.06
N MET A 251 2.82 -12.22 4.12
CA MET A 251 2.77 -12.50 2.70
C MET A 251 4.09 -13.08 2.21
N LEU A 252 4.08 -13.75 1.06
CA LEU A 252 5.30 -14.23 0.44
C LEU A 252 6.00 -13.11 -0.32
N SER A 253 7.31 -13.02 -0.15
CA SER A 253 8.19 -12.07 -0.85
C SER A 253 9.30 -12.80 -1.57
N LEU A 254 9.53 -12.46 -2.86
CA LEU A 254 10.72 -12.88 -3.61
C LEU A 254 11.91 -12.07 -3.11
N CYS A 255 12.95 -12.77 -2.67
CA CYS A 255 14.11 -12.17 -2.01
C CYS A 255 15.41 -12.79 -2.50
N VAL A 256 16.49 -12.00 -2.39
CA VAL A 256 17.88 -12.44 -2.59
C VAL A 256 18.67 -12.05 -1.34
N ASP A 257 19.47 -12.97 -0.80
CA ASP A 257 20.29 -12.65 0.39
C ASP A 257 21.26 -11.51 0.06
N ARG A 258 21.14 -10.39 0.81
CA ARG A 258 21.92 -9.16 0.64
C ARG A 258 21.91 -8.59 -0.77
N GLY A 259 20.86 -8.91 -1.54
CA GLY A 259 20.65 -8.48 -2.92
C GLY A 259 19.26 -7.88 -3.16
N SER A 260 18.97 -7.56 -4.39
CA SER A 260 17.69 -7.00 -4.81
C SER A 260 17.03 -7.94 -5.83
N ALA A 261 16.00 -8.67 -5.40
CA ALA A 261 15.21 -9.51 -6.31
C ALA A 261 14.57 -8.69 -7.42
N ALA A 262 14.08 -7.49 -7.10
CA ALA A 262 13.51 -6.56 -8.07
C ALA A 262 14.48 -6.23 -9.22
N ARG A 263 15.76 -5.97 -8.89
CA ARG A 263 16.79 -5.68 -9.91
C ARG A 263 17.24 -6.92 -10.68
N GLU A 264 17.38 -8.06 -10.00
CA GLU A 264 17.86 -9.29 -10.64
C GLU A 264 16.83 -9.88 -11.60
N LEU A 265 15.54 -9.66 -11.32
CA LEU A 265 14.44 -10.22 -12.08
C LEU A 265 13.73 -9.17 -12.95
N ASP A 266 14.17 -7.90 -12.89
CA ASP A 266 13.52 -6.76 -13.54
C ASP A 266 12.02 -6.67 -13.17
N LEU A 267 11.73 -6.79 -11.86
CA LEU A 267 10.37 -6.77 -11.31
C LEU A 267 10.03 -5.41 -10.70
N GLY A 268 8.80 -4.98 -10.98
CA GLY A 268 8.16 -3.83 -10.36
C GLY A 268 6.78 -4.18 -9.82
N GLN A 269 6.15 -3.22 -9.14
CA GLN A 269 4.77 -3.35 -8.68
C GLN A 269 3.82 -3.58 -9.87
N GLY A 270 2.89 -4.53 -9.71
CA GLY A 270 1.94 -4.92 -10.74
C GLY A 270 2.45 -6.00 -11.71
N ASP A 271 3.74 -6.36 -11.64
CA ASP A 271 4.28 -7.44 -12.47
C ASP A 271 3.74 -8.81 -12.02
N LEU A 272 3.42 -9.64 -13.00
CA LEU A 272 2.86 -10.97 -12.77
C LEU A 272 3.95 -11.99 -12.47
N VAL A 273 3.65 -12.88 -11.53
CA VAL A 273 4.52 -13.97 -11.09
C VAL A 273 3.70 -15.25 -11.08
N ILE A 274 4.22 -16.30 -11.71
CA ILE A 274 3.59 -17.62 -11.73
C ILE A 274 4.42 -18.57 -10.87
N LEU A 275 3.78 -19.17 -9.88
CA LEU A 275 4.38 -20.16 -8.99
C LEU A 275 3.78 -21.54 -9.27
N SER A 276 4.63 -22.55 -9.37
CA SER A 276 4.18 -23.93 -9.61
C SER A 276 5.12 -24.93 -8.95
N ARG A 277 4.69 -26.20 -8.91
CA ARG A 277 5.55 -27.28 -8.50
C ARG A 277 6.75 -27.40 -9.44
N LEU A 278 7.94 -27.62 -8.89
CA LEU A 278 9.13 -27.94 -9.67
C LEU A 278 9.02 -29.39 -10.18
N GLU A 279 9.05 -29.57 -11.50
CA GLU A 279 9.05 -30.89 -12.12
C GLU A 279 10.47 -31.50 -12.17
N GLU A 280 10.58 -32.83 -12.21
CA GLU A 280 11.88 -33.50 -12.33
C GLU A 280 12.64 -33.13 -13.61
N SER A 281 11.90 -32.80 -14.67
CA SER A 281 12.48 -32.33 -15.95
C SER A 281 13.18 -30.97 -15.80
N ASP A 282 12.70 -30.14 -14.91
CA ASP A 282 13.28 -28.79 -14.66
C ASP A 282 14.58 -28.86 -13.85
N GLN A 283 14.77 -29.92 -13.05
CA GLN A 283 15.99 -30.14 -12.25
C GLN A 283 17.22 -30.42 -13.12
N ASN A 284 17.03 -30.92 -14.36
CA ASN A 284 18.11 -31.24 -15.30
C ASN A 284 18.43 -30.10 -16.28
N SER A 285 17.65 -29.03 -16.31
CA SER A 285 17.96 -27.86 -17.12
C SER A 285 18.99 -26.99 -16.39
N THR A 286 20.26 -27.16 -16.78
CA THR A 286 21.35 -26.27 -16.36
C THR A 286 21.01 -24.86 -16.83
N ILE A 287 20.66 -23.97 -15.91
CA ILE A 287 20.37 -22.56 -16.22
C ILE A 287 21.69 -21.91 -16.61
N THR A 288 21.91 -21.74 -17.91
CA THR A 288 23.05 -21.00 -18.44
C THR A 288 22.72 -19.52 -18.33
N THR A 289 23.20 -18.86 -17.26
CA THR A 289 23.14 -17.39 -17.17
C THR A 289 24.18 -16.84 -18.14
N SER A 290 23.74 -16.18 -19.21
CA SER A 290 24.66 -15.45 -20.09
C SER A 290 25.18 -14.21 -19.32
N VAL A 291 26.39 -14.30 -18.81
CA VAL A 291 27.11 -13.13 -18.25
C VAL A 291 27.58 -12.28 -19.41
N ARG A 292 26.94 -11.16 -19.69
CA ARG A 292 27.48 -10.13 -20.55
C ARG A 292 28.58 -9.39 -19.79
N ILE A 293 29.83 -9.73 -20.05
CA ILE A 293 30.98 -8.93 -19.60
C ILE A 293 31.03 -7.70 -20.52
N ALA A 294 30.64 -6.55 -20.00
CA ALA A 294 30.85 -5.28 -20.70
C ALA A 294 32.35 -4.99 -20.79
N PRO A 295 32.88 -4.60 -21.96
CA PRO A 295 34.29 -4.23 -22.06
C PRO A 295 34.56 -2.98 -21.23
N LYS A 296 35.59 -3.02 -20.37
CA LYS A 296 36.12 -1.84 -19.69
C LYS A 296 36.54 -0.81 -20.75
N ARG A 297 35.97 0.40 -20.67
CA ARG A 297 36.53 1.60 -21.25
C ARG A 297 37.31 2.36 -20.21
#